data_96e8caf1c679040ada4e7db4f92cf971
#
_entry.id   96e8caf1c679040ada4e7db4f92cf971
#
_cell.length_a   1.000
_cell.length_b   1.000
_cell.length_c   1.000
_cell.angle_alpha   90.00
_cell.angle_beta   90.00
_cell.angle_gamma   90.00
#
_symmetry.space_group_name_H-M   'P 1'
#
loop_
_entity.id
_entity.type
_entity.pdbx_description
1 polymer ?
#
loop_
_entity_poly.entity_id
_entity_poly.type
_entity_poly.pdbx_seq_one_letter_code
_entity_poly.pdbx_strand_id
1 'polypeptide(L)'
;MLNIYDMVFLSPIGTIGISIINDKVHELKFINNLKESKSKDSFHKDLSRQLDLYFKKKLNVFDVPYDLRGTQYQINVLKKVAKIKYGSTQSYSDIAIKADSHARPVGNACRNNPIQLLIPCHRVVGKNNIGGFSGENVKKNGNMMFIKKSLLEIEG
;
A
#
# COMPACT_ATOMS: atom_id res chain seq x y z
N MET A 1 19.95 -16.85 2.31
CA MET A 1 19.49 -15.67 1.58
C MET A 1 19.34 -14.50 2.54
N LEU A 2 19.99 -13.40 2.23
CA LEU A 2 19.91 -12.22 3.06
C LEU A 2 18.52 -11.58 2.94
N ASN A 3 17.91 -11.28 4.08
CA ASN A 3 16.66 -10.54 4.11
C ASN A 3 16.97 -9.06 3.89
N ILE A 4 16.46 -8.50 2.78
CA ILE A 4 16.66 -7.10 2.42
C ILE A 4 15.73 -6.15 3.17
N TYR A 5 14.76 -6.69 3.92
CA TYR A 5 13.81 -5.88 4.68
C TYR A 5 14.20 -5.86 6.16
N ASP A 6 14.03 -4.69 6.78
CA ASP A 6 14.28 -4.53 8.22
C ASP A 6 13.24 -5.25 9.06
N MET A 7 12.05 -5.41 8.51
CA MET A 7 10.93 -6.04 9.20
C MET A 7 10.09 -6.84 8.20
N VAL A 8 9.64 -8.02 8.62
CA VAL A 8 8.73 -8.86 7.83
C VAL A 8 7.53 -9.22 8.71
N PHE A 9 6.36 -8.85 8.27
CA PHE A 9 5.10 -9.07 8.98
C PHE A 9 4.24 -10.07 8.20
N LEU A 10 3.72 -11.10 8.88
CA LEU A 10 2.80 -12.07 8.29
C LEU A 10 1.36 -11.60 8.51
N SER A 11 0.71 -11.14 7.44
CA SER A 11 -0.69 -10.77 7.48
C SER A 11 -1.57 -11.96 7.06
N PRO A 12 -2.88 -11.90 7.33
CA PRO A 12 -3.81 -12.96 6.87
C PRO A 12 -3.89 -13.08 5.34
N ILE A 13 -3.47 -12.07 4.60
CA ILE A 13 -3.59 -12.05 3.14
C ILE A 13 -2.26 -12.07 2.40
N GLY A 14 -1.15 -12.10 3.13
CA GLY A 14 0.18 -12.17 2.52
C GLY A 14 1.26 -11.59 3.42
N THR A 15 2.49 -11.83 3.03
CA THR A 15 3.66 -11.37 3.75
C THR A 15 3.99 -9.94 3.36
N ILE A 16 4.33 -9.11 4.33
CA ILE A 16 4.67 -7.70 4.13
C ILE A 16 6.13 -7.49 4.50
N GLY A 17 6.92 -6.99 3.55
CA GLY A 17 8.31 -6.58 3.77
C GLY A 17 8.39 -5.08 3.95
N ILE A 18 9.12 -4.64 4.96
CA ILE A 18 9.21 -3.23 5.34
C ILE A 18 10.66 -2.82 5.52
N SER A 19 11.06 -1.75 4.83
CA SER A 19 12.35 -1.11 5.02
C SER A 19 12.17 0.18 5.80
N ILE A 20 13.01 0.40 6.81
CA ILE A 20 12.89 1.50 7.76
C ILE A 20 14.21 2.24 7.81
N ILE A 21 14.16 3.57 7.67
CA ILE A 21 15.33 4.44 7.76
C ILE A 21 14.96 5.62 8.66
N ASN A 22 15.74 5.84 9.71
CA ASN A 22 15.54 6.97 10.66
C ASN A 22 14.12 7.00 11.22
N ASP A 23 13.60 5.84 11.63
CA ASP A 23 12.25 5.67 12.18
C ASP A 23 11.14 6.16 11.24
N LYS A 24 11.35 5.98 9.94
CA LYS A 24 10.35 6.21 8.90
C LYS A 24 10.29 5.01 7.97
N VAL A 25 9.11 4.65 7.54
CA VAL A 25 8.95 3.62 6.53
C VAL A 25 9.45 4.16 5.20
N HIS A 26 10.46 3.50 4.66
CA HIS A 26 11.05 3.81 3.37
C HIS A 26 10.40 3.00 2.24
N GLU A 27 10.04 1.76 2.54
CA GLU A 27 9.39 0.87 1.62
C GLU A 27 8.48 -0.09 2.39
N LEU A 28 7.29 -0.34 1.88
CA LEU A 28 6.36 -1.35 2.38
C LEU A 28 5.72 -2.03 1.18
N LYS A 29 5.95 -3.33 1.05
CA LYS A 29 5.43 -4.11 -0.08
C LYS A 29 4.91 -5.46 0.36
N PHE A 30 3.87 -5.94 -0.31
CA PHE A 30 3.47 -7.33 -0.22
C PHE A 30 4.46 -8.17 -1.01
N ILE A 31 5.03 -9.17 -0.37
CA ILE A 31 6.09 -10.02 -0.91
C ILE A 31 5.73 -11.49 -0.71
N ASN A 32 6.53 -12.39 -1.30
CA ASN A 32 6.32 -13.83 -1.17
C ASN A 32 7.48 -14.50 -0.43
N ASN A 33 7.16 -15.55 0.32
CA ASN A 33 8.12 -16.54 0.83
C ASN A 33 9.22 -16.02 1.75
N LEU A 34 8.94 -15.01 2.59
CA LEU A 34 9.86 -14.60 3.63
C LEU A 34 9.33 -15.02 5.00
N LYS A 35 10.25 -15.32 5.91
CA LYS A 35 9.90 -15.63 7.29
C LYS A 35 9.66 -14.35 8.06
N GLU A 36 8.71 -14.42 9.00
CA GLU A 36 8.45 -13.32 9.92
C GLU A 36 9.73 -13.00 10.70
N SER A 37 10.03 -11.70 10.82
CA SER A 37 11.09 -11.21 11.67
C SER A 37 10.53 -10.73 12.99
N LYS A 38 11.28 -10.93 14.08
CA LYS A 38 10.89 -10.41 15.39
C LYS A 38 11.20 -8.94 15.47
N SER A 39 10.29 -8.20 16.11
CA SER A 39 10.45 -6.76 16.35
C SER A 39 11.57 -6.51 17.34
N LYS A 40 12.52 -5.64 16.97
CA LYS A 40 13.72 -5.36 17.75
C LYS A 40 13.61 -4.09 18.59
N ASP A 41 12.88 -3.09 18.14
CA ASP A 41 12.78 -1.81 18.81
C ASP A 41 11.33 -1.33 18.90
N SER A 42 11.13 -0.17 19.52
CA SER A 42 9.81 0.38 19.76
C SER A 42 9.08 0.75 18.47
N PHE A 43 9.81 1.22 17.45
CA PHE A 43 9.21 1.56 16.16
C PHE A 43 8.65 0.30 15.47
N HIS A 44 9.45 -0.78 15.41
CA HIS A 44 9.01 -2.06 14.84
C HIS A 44 7.79 -2.62 15.58
N LYS A 45 7.82 -2.57 16.92
CA LYS A 45 6.73 -3.08 17.74
C LYS A 45 5.44 -2.28 17.52
N ASP A 46 5.52 -0.96 17.44
CA ASP A 46 4.36 -0.13 17.19
C ASP A 46 3.78 -0.35 15.81
N LEU A 47 4.63 -0.45 14.80
CA LEU A 47 4.18 -0.73 13.43
C LEU A 47 3.51 -2.10 13.34
N SER A 48 4.11 -3.11 13.97
CA SER A 48 3.53 -4.46 14.02
C SER A 48 2.15 -4.44 14.69
N ARG A 49 2.01 -3.69 15.78
CA ARG A 49 0.73 -3.53 16.49
C ARG A 49 -0.31 -2.88 15.60
N GLN A 50 0.04 -1.81 14.89
CA GLN A 50 -0.90 -1.12 14.00
C GLN A 50 -1.32 -2.01 12.84
N LEU A 51 -0.38 -2.74 12.23
CA LEU A 51 -0.71 -3.69 11.17
C LEU A 51 -1.66 -4.78 11.65
N ASP A 52 -1.39 -5.35 12.83
CA ASP A 52 -2.25 -6.35 13.43
C ASP A 52 -3.67 -5.82 13.66
N LEU A 53 -3.78 -4.63 14.22
CA LEU A 53 -5.08 -3.99 14.46
C LEU A 53 -5.81 -3.70 13.15
N TYR A 54 -5.11 -3.28 12.13
CA TYR A 54 -5.73 -3.04 10.82
C TYR A 54 -6.36 -4.32 10.27
N PHE A 55 -5.63 -5.42 10.26
CA PHE A 55 -6.14 -6.68 9.72
C PHE A 55 -7.24 -7.29 10.59
N LYS A 56 -7.32 -6.89 11.86
CA LYS A 56 -8.43 -7.27 12.76
C LYS A 56 -9.62 -6.31 12.69
N LYS A 57 -9.60 -5.36 11.74
CA LYS A 57 -10.65 -4.34 11.56
C LYS A 57 -10.83 -3.42 12.77
N LYS A 58 -9.74 -3.18 13.51
CA LYS A 58 -9.74 -2.34 14.72
C LYS A 58 -8.96 -1.05 14.54
N LEU A 59 -8.36 -0.82 13.37
CA LEU A 59 -7.62 0.39 13.06
C LEU A 59 -8.00 0.87 11.66
N ASN A 60 -8.45 2.11 11.55
CA ASN A 60 -8.85 2.72 10.28
C ASN A 60 -7.79 3.66 9.72
N VAL A 61 -6.94 4.23 10.57
CA VAL A 61 -5.93 5.21 10.19
C VAL A 61 -4.60 4.80 10.80
N PHE A 62 -3.59 4.66 9.93
CA PHE A 62 -2.22 4.41 10.40
C PHE A 62 -1.58 5.70 10.88
N ASP A 63 -0.91 5.65 12.03
CA ASP A 63 -0.08 6.72 12.55
C ASP A 63 1.38 6.27 12.46
N VAL A 64 1.89 6.24 11.22
CA VAL A 64 3.24 5.75 10.92
C VAL A 64 3.91 6.75 9.99
N PRO A 65 5.04 7.33 10.39
CA PRO A 65 5.77 8.22 9.50
C PRO A 65 6.40 7.44 8.35
N TYR A 66 6.40 8.03 7.18
CA TYR A 66 7.05 7.44 6.01
C TYR A 66 7.76 8.52 5.20
N ASP A 67 8.73 8.07 4.40
CA ASP A 67 9.53 8.92 3.53
C ASP A 67 9.22 8.53 2.08
N LEU A 68 8.37 9.33 1.44
CA LEU A 68 7.95 9.07 0.07
C LEU A 68 8.96 9.61 -0.93
N ARG A 69 9.47 8.74 -1.77
CA ARG A 69 10.44 9.08 -2.82
C ARG A 69 9.87 8.73 -4.19
N GLY A 70 10.34 9.43 -5.19
CA GLY A 70 9.96 9.24 -6.57
C GLY A 70 10.10 10.52 -7.36
N THR A 71 9.58 10.54 -8.57
CA THR A 71 9.52 11.77 -9.37
C THR A 71 8.54 12.75 -8.72
N GLN A 72 8.68 14.03 -9.04
CA GLN A 72 7.76 15.05 -8.54
C GLN A 72 6.31 14.71 -8.90
N TYR A 73 6.09 14.21 -10.10
CA TYR A 73 4.77 13.79 -10.55
C TYR A 73 4.22 12.64 -9.68
N GLN A 74 5.02 11.60 -9.48
CA GLN A 74 4.63 10.45 -8.68
C GLN A 74 4.30 10.83 -7.24
N ILE A 75 5.14 11.66 -6.63
CA ILE A 75 4.92 12.16 -5.26
C ILE A 75 3.60 12.94 -5.20
N ASN A 76 3.33 13.81 -6.17
CA ASN A 76 2.11 14.58 -6.22
C ASN A 76 0.87 13.69 -6.30
N VAL A 77 0.89 12.69 -7.17
CA VAL A 77 -0.21 11.73 -7.32
C VAL A 77 -0.41 10.93 -6.03
N LEU A 78 0.67 10.37 -5.48
CA LEU A 78 0.58 9.53 -4.29
C LEU A 78 0.14 10.31 -3.04
N LYS A 79 0.47 11.59 -2.94
CA LYS A 79 -0.06 12.45 -1.87
C LYS A 79 -1.58 12.60 -1.95
N LYS A 80 -2.12 12.64 -3.15
CA LYS A 80 -3.58 12.69 -3.34
C LYS A 80 -4.24 11.35 -3.02
N VAL A 81 -3.59 10.26 -3.40
CA VAL A 81 -4.04 8.91 -3.04
C VAL A 81 -4.06 8.73 -1.52
N ALA A 82 -3.05 9.25 -0.83
CA ALA A 82 -2.96 9.16 0.63
C ALA A 82 -4.14 9.79 1.37
N LYS A 83 -4.89 10.66 0.72
CA LYS A 83 -6.07 11.32 1.30
C LYS A 83 -7.36 10.51 1.17
N ILE A 84 -7.35 9.41 0.44
CA ILE A 84 -8.55 8.57 0.31
C ILE A 84 -8.79 7.85 1.64
N LYS A 85 -9.96 8.08 2.21
CA LYS A 85 -10.28 7.56 3.54
C LYS A 85 -10.58 6.06 3.52
N TYR A 86 -10.36 5.43 4.64
CA TYR A 86 -10.74 4.05 4.90
C TYR A 86 -12.22 3.82 4.53
N GLY A 87 -12.49 2.74 3.83
CA GLY A 87 -13.85 2.41 3.39
C GLY A 87 -14.33 3.18 2.16
N SER A 88 -13.48 4.05 1.59
CA SER A 88 -13.81 4.83 0.39
C SER A 88 -12.90 4.44 -0.75
N THR A 89 -13.36 4.65 -1.97
CA THR A 89 -12.58 4.47 -3.19
C THR A 89 -12.71 5.71 -4.08
N GLN A 90 -11.71 5.93 -4.92
CA GLN A 90 -11.76 6.91 -6.00
C GLN A 90 -11.28 6.26 -7.29
N SER A 91 -11.76 6.75 -8.42
CA SER A 91 -11.31 6.24 -9.71
C SER A 91 -9.96 6.85 -10.09
N TYR A 92 -9.26 6.20 -11.03
CA TYR A 92 -8.05 6.78 -11.62
C TYR A 92 -8.35 8.15 -12.23
N SER A 93 -9.53 8.31 -12.84
CA SER A 93 -9.95 9.59 -13.41
C SER A 93 -10.19 10.66 -12.34
N ASP A 94 -10.75 10.30 -11.19
CA ASP A 94 -10.94 11.23 -10.07
C ASP A 94 -9.60 11.77 -9.58
N ILE A 95 -8.63 10.89 -9.41
CA ILE A 95 -7.28 11.30 -8.98
C ILE A 95 -6.61 12.13 -10.08
N ALA A 96 -6.80 11.78 -11.35
CA ALA A 96 -6.25 12.52 -12.48
C ALA A 96 -6.73 13.98 -12.50
N ILE A 97 -8.01 14.20 -12.23
CA ILE A 97 -8.56 15.55 -12.15
C ILE A 97 -7.86 16.36 -11.06
N LYS A 98 -7.67 15.77 -9.89
CA LYS A 98 -7.00 16.42 -8.76
C LYS A 98 -5.51 16.69 -9.02
N ALA A 99 -4.89 15.88 -9.87
CA ALA A 99 -3.47 15.99 -10.21
C ALA A 99 -3.23 16.80 -11.50
N ASP A 100 -4.30 17.30 -12.13
CA ASP A 100 -4.24 17.96 -13.44
C ASP A 100 -3.51 17.06 -14.46
N SER A 101 -3.99 15.83 -14.60
CA SER A 101 -3.32 14.77 -15.36
C SER A 101 -4.36 13.87 -16.05
N HIS A 102 -3.97 12.65 -16.36
CA HIS A 102 -4.79 11.65 -17.02
C HIS A 102 -4.74 10.31 -16.27
N ALA A 103 -5.73 9.47 -16.49
CA ALA A 103 -5.87 8.20 -15.76
C ALA A 103 -4.68 7.25 -15.95
N ARG A 104 -4.12 7.17 -17.16
CA ARG A 104 -2.99 6.26 -17.42
C ARG A 104 -1.73 6.60 -16.64
N PRO A 105 -1.22 7.86 -16.64
CA PRO A 105 -0.09 8.22 -15.79
C PRO A 105 -0.38 8.05 -14.30
N VAL A 106 -1.61 8.31 -13.84
CA VAL A 106 -2.01 8.06 -12.47
C VAL A 106 -1.90 6.57 -12.14
N GLY A 107 -2.42 5.71 -13.02
CA GLY A 107 -2.30 4.27 -12.87
C GLY A 107 -0.84 3.82 -12.77
N ASN A 108 0.03 4.39 -13.58
CA ASN A 108 1.46 4.08 -13.55
C ASN A 108 2.11 4.52 -12.23
N ALA A 109 1.75 5.68 -11.70
CA ALA A 109 2.23 6.14 -10.40
C ALA A 109 1.79 5.20 -9.28
N CYS A 110 0.53 4.76 -9.30
CA CYS A 110 0.02 3.79 -8.34
C CYS A 110 0.72 2.43 -8.45
N ARG A 111 0.98 1.99 -9.68
CA ARG A 111 1.71 0.74 -9.93
C ARG A 111 3.08 0.73 -9.27
N ASN A 112 3.76 1.88 -9.23
CA ASN A 112 5.11 2.03 -8.71
C ASN A 112 5.13 2.59 -7.27
N ASN A 113 4.01 2.54 -6.55
CA ASN A 113 3.94 2.98 -5.17
C ASN A 113 4.92 2.20 -4.29
N PRO A 114 5.92 2.85 -3.69
CA PRO A 114 6.90 2.17 -2.86
C PRO A 114 6.40 1.88 -1.44
N ILE A 115 5.27 2.45 -1.03
CA ILE A 115 4.76 2.34 0.34
C ILE A 115 3.31 1.89 0.29
N GLN A 116 3.11 0.65 -0.12
CA GLN A 116 1.77 0.06 -0.22
C GLN A 116 1.08 0.06 1.14
N LEU A 117 -0.21 0.04 1.16
CA LEU A 117 -1.06 0.04 2.35
C LEU A 117 -1.09 1.39 3.08
N LEU A 118 0.06 1.94 3.48
CA LEU A 118 0.12 3.26 4.12
C LEU A 118 -0.29 4.36 3.14
N ILE A 119 0.14 4.24 1.88
CA ILE A 119 -0.40 5.04 0.78
C ILE A 119 -1.37 4.12 0.04
N PRO A 120 -2.67 4.33 0.19
CA PRO A 120 -3.67 3.31 -0.12
C PRO A 120 -4.03 3.22 -1.60
N CYS A 121 -3.08 2.83 -2.44
CA CYS A 121 -3.34 2.64 -3.87
C CYS A 121 -4.41 1.57 -4.14
N HIS A 122 -4.65 0.67 -3.19
CA HIS A 122 -5.75 -0.29 -3.30
C HIS A 122 -7.13 0.39 -3.31
N ARG A 123 -7.23 1.65 -2.86
CA ARG A 123 -8.47 2.45 -2.89
C ARG A 123 -8.67 3.20 -4.20
N VAL A 124 -7.74 3.06 -5.15
CA VAL A 124 -7.88 3.63 -6.50
C VAL A 124 -8.36 2.54 -7.44
N VAL A 125 -9.51 2.75 -8.06
CA VAL A 125 -10.19 1.72 -8.84
C VAL A 125 -10.50 2.21 -10.25
N GLY A 126 -10.79 1.27 -11.15
CA GLY A 126 -11.30 1.60 -12.47
C GLY A 126 -12.75 2.01 -12.42
N LYS A 127 -13.24 2.57 -13.52
CA LYS A 127 -14.63 3.02 -13.62
C LYS A 127 -15.63 1.88 -13.50
N ASN A 128 -15.32 0.73 -14.10
CA ASN A 128 -16.22 -0.43 -14.16
C ASN A 128 -15.61 -1.70 -13.54
N ASN A 129 -14.44 -1.58 -12.87
CA ASN A 129 -13.77 -2.70 -12.22
C ASN A 129 -12.84 -2.18 -11.14
N ILE A 130 -12.18 -3.09 -10.40
CA ILE A 130 -11.28 -2.66 -9.32
C ILE A 130 -9.92 -2.14 -9.81
N GLY A 131 -9.63 -2.22 -11.12
CA GLY A 131 -8.35 -1.78 -11.66
C GLY A 131 -7.21 -2.75 -11.32
N GLY A 132 -5.98 -2.28 -11.48
CA GLY A 132 -4.79 -3.08 -11.20
C GLY A 132 -4.24 -2.87 -9.80
N PHE A 133 -3.23 -3.65 -9.44
CA PHE A 133 -2.48 -3.47 -8.21
C PHE A 133 -1.06 -4.03 -8.37
N SER A 134 -0.07 -3.20 -8.01
CA SER A 134 1.34 -3.60 -8.01
C SER A 134 1.81 -4.25 -9.31
N GLY A 135 1.33 -3.74 -10.45
CA GLY A 135 1.70 -4.24 -11.76
C GLY A 135 0.83 -5.34 -12.34
N GLU A 136 -0.12 -5.87 -11.58
CA GLU A 136 -1.13 -6.81 -12.10
C GLU A 136 -2.40 -6.06 -12.47
N ASN A 137 -3.19 -6.64 -13.33
CA ASN A 137 -4.47 -6.07 -13.73
C ASN A 137 -5.59 -7.12 -13.61
N VAL A 138 -6.82 -6.67 -13.83
CA VAL A 138 -8.02 -7.52 -13.66
C VAL A 138 -7.95 -8.80 -14.51
N LYS A 139 -7.41 -8.71 -15.72
CA LYS A 139 -7.27 -9.88 -16.62
C LYS A 139 -6.29 -10.90 -16.08
N LYS A 140 -5.19 -10.43 -15.51
CA LYS A 140 -4.15 -11.29 -14.95
C LYS A 140 -4.62 -11.97 -13.66
N ASN A 141 -5.36 -11.23 -12.83
CA ASN A 141 -5.98 -11.72 -11.59
C ASN A 141 -5.09 -12.64 -10.76
N GLY A 142 -3.80 -12.26 -10.61
CA GLY A 142 -2.84 -13.02 -9.84
C GLY A 142 -2.88 -12.67 -8.36
N ASN A 143 -1.78 -12.97 -7.65
CA ASN A 143 -1.68 -12.79 -6.20
C ASN A 143 -1.91 -11.34 -5.77
N MET A 144 -1.39 -10.36 -6.51
CA MET A 144 -1.56 -8.94 -6.18
C MET A 144 -3.01 -8.48 -6.31
N MET A 145 -3.74 -9.02 -7.27
CA MET A 145 -5.17 -8.73 -7.41
C MET A 145 -5.98 -9.33 -6.26
N PHE A 146 -5.60 -10.52 -5.79
CA PHE A 146 -6.18 -11.11 -4.58
C PHE A 146 -5.97 -10.19 -3.38
N ILE A 147 -4.77 -9.64 -3.22
CA ILE A 147 -4.44 -8.73 -2.12
C ILE A 147 -5.30 -7.48 -2.20
N LYS A 148 -5.43 -6.87 -3.38
CA LYS A 148 -6.27 -5.67 -3.54
C LYS A 148 -7.72 -5.94 -3.16
N LYS A 149 -8.29 -7.03 -3.67
CA LYS A 149 -9.66 -7.42 -3.33
C LYS A 149 -9.83 -7.63 -1.84
N SER A 150 -8.87 -8.30 -1.21
CA SER A 150 -8.91 -8.58 0.22
C SER A 150 -8.84 -7.32 1.06
N LEU A 151 -7.99 -6.37 0.67
CA LEU A 151 -7.89 -5.08 1.38
C LEU A 151 -9.21 -4.31 1.28
N LEU A 152 -9.82 -4.26 0.10
CA LEU A 152 -11.11 -3.60 -0.07
C LEU A 152 -12.21 -4.27 0.75
N GLU A 153 -12.20 -5.60 0.85
CA GLU A 153 -13.14 -6.34 1.69
C GLU A 153 -12.94 -6.06 3.17
N ILE A 154 -11.70 -5.98 3.64
CA ILE A 154 -11.39 -5.62 5.02
C ILE A 154 -11.97 -4.25 5.35
N GLU A 155 -11.85 -3.31 4.44
CA GLU A 155 -12.27 -1.92 4.63
C GLU A 155 -13.75 -1.69 4.36
N GLY A 156 -14.40 -2.59 3.69
CA GLY A 156 -15.82 -2.52 3.36
C GLY A 156 -16.65 -3.33 4.31
#